data_91cc8611dd42dc4af4944f0eb1c7492d
#
_entry.id   91cc8611dd42dc4af4944f0eb1c7492d
#
_cell.length_a   1.000
_cell.length_b   1.000
_cell.length_c   1.000
_cell.angle_alpha   90.00
_cell.angle_beta   90.00
_cell.angle_gamma   90.00
#
_symmetry.space_group_name_H-M   'P 1'
#
loop_
_entity.id
_entity.type
_entity.pdbx_description
1 polymer ?
#
loop_
_entity_poly.entity_id
_entity_poly.type
_entity_poly.pdbx_seq_one_letter_code
_entity_poly.pdbx_strand_id
1 'polypeptide(L)'
;MIPIKNAREIEKMRQACRTASDILDRVSDLIRPGITTKEVDQAAADFMSDAGVKSAFLGYRLGHRVFPGNICISLNDEVVHGIGSQRRIQYGDVVKLDIGIIQDGWVGDNATTVPVGIIDERTDQLLRATENALARAISVAHEGRRVGDICAEIEDEARRYGFSVVREFVGHGVGRKMHEEPQIPNYGKRGSGPKLKAGMTLAIEPMINIGTSDVRLLDDGWTVCTADSLPSAHFEHTVLITKDDPEILTWSAKTQLS
;
A
#
# COMPACT_ATOMS: atom_id res chain seq x y z
N MET A 1 -11.90 9.05 17.23
CA MET A 1 -11.44 8.02 18.21
C MET A 1 -10.85 6.87 17.40
N ILE A 2 -9.64 6.40 17.73
CA ILE A 2 -9.00 5.29 17.03
C ILE A 2 -9.69 4.00 17.44
N PRO A 3 -10.21 3.19 16.49
CA PRO A 3 -10.90 1.93 16.80
C PRO A 3 -9.94 0.87 17.37
N ILE A 4 -10.37 0.17 18.41
CA ILE A 4 -9.67 -1.00 18.98
C ILE A 4 -10.54 -2.23 18.71
N LYS A 5 -10.00 -3.18 17.98
CA LYS A 5 -10.70 -4.39 17.57
C LYS A 5 -10.63 -5.45 18.68
N ASN A 6 -11.76 -6.09 19.00
CA ASN A 6 -11.81 -7.25 19.88
C ASN A 6 -11.38 -8.52 19.14
N ALA A 7 -11.23 -9.65 19.86
CA ALA A 7 -10.74 -10.91 19.29
C ALA A 7 -11.56 -11.43 18.09
N ARG A 8 -12.89 -11.25 18.11
CA ARG A 8 -13.75 -11.67 16.99
C ARG A 8 -13.58 -10.77 15.77
N GLU A 9 -13.38 -9.48 15.99
CA GLU A 9 -13.14 -8.50 14.94
C GLU A 9 -11.75 -8.68 14.32
N ILE A 10 -10.72 -8.99 15.14
CA ILE A 10 -9.38 -9.32 14.67
C ILE A 10 -9.41 -10.54 13.75
N GLU A 11 -10.17 -11.58 14.10
CA GLU A 11 -10.28 -12.77 13.24
C GLU A 11 -10.90 -12.45 11.88
N LYS A 12 -11.88 -11.55 11.84
CA LYS A 12 -12.48 -11.07 10.58
C LYS A 12 -11.49 -10.22 9.76
N MET A 13 -10.69 -9.40 10.43
CA MET A 13 -9.60 -8.67 9.78
C MET A 13 -8.57 -9.63 9.17
N ARG A 14 -8.17 -10.68 9.90
CA ARG A 14 -7.25 -11.71 9.36
C ARG A 14 -7.79 -12.36 8.09
N GLN A 15 -9.09 -12.72 8.08
CA GLN A 15 -9.72 -13.33 6.91
C GLN A 15 -9.72 -12.37 5.72
N ALA A 16 -10.15 -11.12 5.90
CA ALA A 16 -10.17 -10.12 4.85
C ALA A 16 -8.74 -9.82 4.31
N CYS A 17 -7.76 -9.66 5.20
CA CYS A 17 -6.38 -9.40 4.83
C CYS A 17 -5.72 -10.57 4.08
N ARG A 18 -5.96 -11.81 4.48
CA ARG A 18 -5.48 -13.00 3.75
C ARG A 18 -6.08 -13.05 2.34
N THR A 19 -7.38 -12.84 2.21
CA THR A 19 -8.03 -12.80 0.89
C THR A 19 -7.47 -11.68 0.02
N ALA A 20 -7.22 -10.47 0.58
CA ALA A 20 -6.59 -9.38 -0.15
C ALA A 20 -5.19 -9.78 -0.64
N SER A 21 -4.37 -10.37 0.25
CA SER A 21 -3.02 -10.81 -0.06
C SER A 21 -3.00 -11.91 -1.14
N ASP A 22 -3.87 -12.91 -1.04
CA ASP A 22 -3.98 -13.98 -2.04
C ASP A 22 -4.38 -13.43 -3.42
N ILE A 23 -5.27 -12.44 -3.47
CA ILE A 23 -5.66 -11.78 -4.72
C ILE A 23 -4.48 -10.96 -5.26
N LEU A 24 -3.79 -10.19 -4.42
CA LEU A 24 -2.62 -9.41 -4.82
C LEU A 24 -1.52 -10.30 -5.41
N ASP A 25 -1.23 -11.44 -4.81
CA ASP A 25 -0.27 -12.42 -5.31
C ASP A 25 -0.65 -12.93 -6.70
N ARG A 26 -1.93 -13.29 -6.90
CA ARG A 26 -2.45 -13.77 -8.19
C ARG A 26 -2.38 -12.68 -9.27
N VAL A 27 -2.71 -11.44 -8.92
CA VAL A 27 -2.62 -10.28 -9.83
C VAL A 27 -1.17 -9.99 -10.19
N SER A 28 -0.27 -10.05 -9.21
CA SER A 28 1.17 -9.84 -9.42
C SER A 28 1.78 -10.84 -10.41
N ASP A 29 1.31 -12.10 -10.39
CA ASP A 29 1.75 -13.15 -11.33
C ASP A 29 1.36 -12.88 -12.78
N LEU A 30 0.39 -12.01 -13.04
CA LEU A 30 -0.03 -11.63 -14.39
C LEU A 30 0.84 -10.54 -15.00
N ILE A 31 1.64 -9.85 -14.18
CA ILE A 31 2.43 -8.70 -14.63
C ILE A 31 3.55 -9.16 -15.55
N ARG A 32 3.46 -8.74 -16.82
CA ARG A 32 4.42 -9.04 -17.88
C ARG A 32 4.34 -8.02 -19.00
N PRO A 33 5.38 -7.91 -19.84
CA PRO A 33 5.33 -7.04 -21.01
C PRO A 33 4.13 -7.38 -21.91
N GLY A 34 3.46 -6.35 -22.41
CA GLY A 34 2.37 -6.44 -23.39
C GLY A 34 0.96 -6.55 -22.78
N ILE A 35 0.78 -6.97 -21.51
CA ILE A 35 -0.52 -6.92 -20.84
C ILE A 35 -0.92 -5.45 -20.63
N THR A 36 -2.20 -5.12 -20.79
CA THR A 36 -2.71 -3.78 -20.48
C THR A 36 -3.08 -3.67 -19.00
N THR A 37 -2.97 -2.47 -18.42
CA THR A 37 -3.41 -2.24 -17.04
C THR A 37 -4.91 -2.46 -16.87
N LYS A 38 -5.72 -2.33 -17.96
CA LYS A 38 -7.15 -2.69 -17.95
C LYS A 38 -7.37 -4.19 -17.81
N GLU A 39 -6.57 -5.02 -18.50
CA GLU A 39 -6.64 -6.48 -18.38
C GLU A 39 -6.27 -6.93 -16.96
N VAL A 40 -5.30 -6.26 -16.32
CA VAL A 40 -4.92 -6.50 -14.93
C VAL A 40 -6.05 -6.14 -13.97
N ASP A 41 -6.69 -4.97 -14.14
CA ASP A 41 -7.85 -4.55 -13.33
C ASP A 41 -9.04 -5.51 -13.47
N GLN A 42 -9.32 -5.97 -14.70
CA GLN A 42 -10.38 -6.96 -14.94
C GLN A 42 -10.07 -8.30 -14.26
N ALA A 43 -8.84 -8.78 -14.36
CA ALA A 43 -8.46 -10.02 -13.69
C ALA A 43 -8.58 -9.91 -12.16
N ALA A 44 -8.25 -8.75 -11.58
CA ALA A 44 -8.48 -8.49 -10.16
C ALA A 44 -9.97 -8.56 -9.79
N ALA A 45 -10.85 -7.98 -10.63
CA ALA A 45 -12.30 -8.08 -10.45
C ALA A 45 -12.79 -9.53 -10.50
N ASP A 46 -12.28 -10.32 -11.45
CA ASP A 46 -12.64 -11.74 -11.59
C ASP A 46 -12.16 -12.53 -10.34
N PHE A 47 -10.95 -12.30 -9.85
CA PHE A 47 -10.45 -12.96 -8.65
C PHE A 47 -11.22 -12.56 -7.39
N MET A 48 -11.65 -11.29 -7.27
CA MET A 48 -12.53 -10.84 -6.18
C MET A 48 -13.89 -11.53 -6.25
N SER A 49 -14.46 -11.67 -7.46
CA SER A 49 -15.74 -12.37 -7.69
C SER A 49 -15.65 -13.85 -7.30
N ASP A 50 -14.59 -14.55 -7.72
CA ASP A 50 -14.32 -15.96 -7.37
C ASP A 50 -14.19 -16.16 -5.84
N ALA A 51 -13.58 -15.19 -5.15
CA ALA A 51 -13.44 -15.20 -3.70
C ALA A 51 -14.71 -14.75 -2.95
N GLY A 52 -15.75 -14.30 -3.66
CA GLY A 52 -16.99 -13.81 -3.06
C GLY A 52 -16.84 -12.50 -2.31
N VAL A 53 -15.84 -11.66 -2.67
CA VAL A 53 -15.56 -10.37 -2.05
C VAL A 53 -15.80 -9.22 -3.01
N LYS A 54 -15.78 -7.99 -2.53
CA LYS A 54 -15.97 -6.78 -3.33
C LYS A 54 -14.74 -5.88 -3.24
N SER A 55 -14.47 -5.14 -4.32
CA SER A 55 -13.49 -4.05 -4.27
C SER A 55 -13.92 -2.99 -3.25
N ALA A 56 -12.96 -2.51 -2.45
CA ALA A 56 -13.13 -1.34 -1.60
C ALA A 56 -12.89 -0.03 -2.37
N PHE A 57 -12.30 -0.10 -3.55
CA PHE A 57 -11.94 1.06 -4.39
C PHE A 57 -12.99 1.38 -5.45
N LEU A 58 -13.56 0.37 -6.10
CA LEU A 58 -14.58 0.60 -7.14
C LEU A 58 -15.76 1.39 -6.57
N GLY A 59 -15.97 2.59 -7.12
CA GLY A 59 -17.03 3.48 -6.66
C GLY A 59 -16.68 4.30 -5.42
N TYR A 60 -15.43 4.24 -4.92
CA TYR A 60 -14.94 5.10 -3.84
C TYR A 60 -15.08 6.58 -4.22
N ARG A 61 -15.60 7.39 -3.28
CA ARG A 61 -15.93 8.79 -3.55
C ARG A 61 -15.03 9.75 -2.79
N LEU A 62 -14.46 10.70 -3.52
CA LEU A 62 -13.74 11.85 -2.95
C LEU A 62 -14.37 13.15 -3.51
N GLY A 63 -15.26 13.75 -2.77
CA GLY A 63 -16.09 14.86 -3.26
C GLY A 63 -16.98 14.40 -4.42
N HIS A 64 -16.79 15.01 -5.60
CA HIS A 64 -17.53 14.66 -6.82
C HIS A 64 -16.87 13.57 -7.66
N ARG A 65 -15.63 13.19 -7.33
CA ARG A 65 -14.88 12.16 -8.05
C ARG A 65 -15.26 10.77 -7.55
N VAL A 66 -15.34 9.82 -8.47
CA VAL A 66 -15.63 8.40 -8.21
C VAL A 66 -14.51 7.59 -8.82
N PHE A 67 -13.84 6.74 -8.02
CA PHE A 67 -12.78 5.87 -8.52
C PHE A 67 -13.38 4.80 -9.43
N PRO A 68 -12.88 4.63 -10.66
CA PRO A 68 -13.51 3.75 -11.64
C PRO A 68 -12.94 2.33 -11.67
N GLY A 69 -11.79 2.09 -11.04
CA GLY A 69 -11.06 0.81 -11.06
C GLY A 69 -11.41 -0.10 -9.90
N ASN A 70 -11.12 -1.38 -10.05
CA ASN A 70 -11.25 -2.37 -8.97
C ASN A 70 -10.04 -2.35 -8.03
N ILE A 71 -8.87 -2.00 -8.57
CA ILE A 71 -7.59 -1.86 -7.89
C ILE A 71 -6.88 -0.61 -8.38
N CYS A 72 -5.86 -0.12 -7.67
CA CYS A 72 -4.96 0.90 -8.21
C CYS A 72 -3.78 0.23 -8.93
N ILE A 73 -3.44 0.73 -10.13
CA ILE A 73 -2.33 0.23 -10.95
C ILE A 73 -1.52 1.43 -11.42
N SER A 74 -0.38 1.67 -10.76
CA SER A 74 0.45 2.85 -10.97
C SER A 74 1.81 2.44 -11.56
N LEU A 75 2.23 3.05 -12.67
CA LEU A 75 3.45 2.69 -13.38
C LEU A 75 4.54 3.76 -13.20
N ASN A 76 5.77 3.33 -12.97
CA ASN A 76 6.98 4.15 -12.99
C ASN A 76 6.89 5.38 -12.06
N ASP A 77 6.71 6.58 -12.63
CA ASP A 77 6.56 7.85 -11.91
C ASP A 77 5.17 8.08 -11.30
N GLU A 78 4.19 7.24 -11.63
CA GLU A 78 2.91 7.25 -10.94
C GLU A 78 3.10 6.71 -9.51
N VAL A 79 2.79 7.50 -8.50
CA VAL A 79 2.98 7.16 -7.10
C VAL A 79 1.88 6.21 -6.62
N VAL A 80 0.62 6.66 -6.70
CA VAL A 80 -0.59 5.94 -6.26
C VAL A 80 -1.80 6.29 -7.12
N HIS A 81 -2.89 5.57 -6.93
CA HIS A 81 -4.21 5.79 -7.52
C HIS A 81 -4.26 5.74 -9.06
N GLY A 82 -3.31 5.08 -9.71
CA GLY A 82 -3.33 4.84 -11.15
C GLY A 82 -4.56 4.02 -11.55
N ILE A 83 -5.16 4.37 -12.70
CA ILE A 83 -6.39 3.74 -13.21
C ILE A 83 -6.05 2.74 -14.31
N GLY A 84 -6.65 1.55 -14.27
CA GLY A 84 -6.56 0.56 -15.34
C GLY A 84 -7.02 1.12 -16.70
N SER A 85 -6.15 1.05 -17.72
CA SER A 85 -6.34 1.65 -19.04
C SER A 85 -5.81 0.75 -20.15
N GLN A 86 -5.87 1.22 -21.41
CA GLN A 86 -5.26 0.53 -22.57
C GLN A 86 -3.72 0.62 -22.60
N ARG A 87 -3.09 1.29 -21.60
CA ARG A 87 -1.64 1.35 -21.49
C ARG A 87 -1.07 -0.04 -21.28
N ARG A 88 -0.13 -0.42 -22.16
CA ARG A 88 0.57 -1.71 -22.08
C ARG A 88 1.80 -1.57 -21.18
N ILE A 89 1.95 -2.52 -20.29
CA ILE A 89 3.14 -2.69 -19.48
C ILE A 89 4.31 -3.05 -20.39
N GLN A 90 5.46 -2.41 -20.16
CA GLN A 90 6.68 -2.58 -20.94
C GLN A 90 7.76 -3.32 -20.14
N TYR A 91 8.73 -3.89 -20.84
CA TYR A 91 9.95 -4.38 -20.20
C TYR A 91 10.74 -3.21 -19.60
N GLY A 92 11.14 -3.35 -18.33
CA GLY A 92 11.80 -2.28 -17.57
C GLY A 92 10.86 -1.41 -16.75
N ASP A 93 9.52 -1.56 -16.87
CA ASP A 93 8.57 -0.86 -16.00
C ASP A 93 8.63 -1.38 -14.56
N VAL A 94 8.23 -0.53 -13.62
CA VAL A 94 7.84 -0.92 -12.26
C VAL A 94 6.35 -0.64 -12.07
N VAL A 95 5.62 -1.63 -11.58
CA VAL A 95 4.16 -1.61 -11.47
C VAL A 95 3.76 -1.71 -10.02
N LYS A 96 3.17 -0.65 -9.47
CA LYS A 96 2.55 -0.64 -8.15
C LYS A 96 1.13 -1.16 -8.27
N LEU A 97 0.84 -2.20 -7.52
CA LEU A 97 -0.48 -2.81 -7.39
C LEU A 97 -0.96 -2.59 -5.97
N ASP A 98 -2.14 -2.00 -5.83
CA ASP A 98 -2.73 -1.71 -4.54
C ASP A 98 -4.17 -2.22 -4.55
N ILE A 99 -4.50 -3.09 -3.57
CA ILE A 99 -5.73 -3.86 -3.49
C ILE A 99 -6.42 -3.65 -2.16
N GLY A 100 -7.60 -3.03 -2.19
CA GLY A 100 -8.53 -3.02 -1.09
C GLY A 100 -9.74 -3.91 -1.38
N ILE A 101 -10.08 -4.83 -0.48
CA ILE A 101 -11.28 -5.66 -0.59
C ILE A 101 -12.20 -5.52 0.62
N ILE A 102 -13.49 -5.81 0.44
CA ILE A 102 -14.47 -5.89 1.51
C ILE A 102 -14.98 -7.33 1.62
N GLN A 103 -14.72 -7.96 2.78
CA GLN A 103 -15.21 -9.29 3.14
C GLN A 103 -15.98 -9.22 4.46
N ASP A 104 -17.23 -9.62 4.47
CA ASP A 104 -18.12 -9.62 5.66
C ASP A 104 -18.16 -8.25 6.38
N GLY A 105 -18.02 -7.17 5.63
CA GLY A 105 -18.01 -5.79 6.14
C GLY A 105 -16.70 -5.39 6.83
N TRP A 106 -15.59 -6.08 6.54
CA TRP A 106 -14.22 -5.72 6.95
C TRP A 106 -13.35 -5.51 5.71
N VAL A 107 -12.41 -4.58 5.82
CA VAL A 107 -11.49 -4.23 4.73
C VAL A 107 -10.18 -4.96 4.93
N GLY A 108 -9.70 -5.64 3.87
CA GLY A 108 -8.32 -6.08 3.74
C GLY A 108 -7.62 -5.17 2.74
N ASP A 109 -6.43 -4.68 3.09
CA ASP A 109 -5.69 -3.65 2.36
C ASP A 109 -4.23 -4.05 2.22
N ASN A 110 -3.67 -3.98 0.99
CA ASN A 110 -2.33 -4.45 0.73
C ASN A 110 -1.79 -3.93 -0.62
N ALA A 111 -0.52 -3.53 -0.66
CA ALA A 111 0.12 -3.09 -1.90
C ALA A 111 1.53 -3.66 -2.08
N THR A 112 1.95 -3.79 -3.34
CA THR A 112 3.30 -4.20 -3.73
C THR A 112 3.77 -3.50 -5.00
N THR A 113 5.08 -3.45 -5.21
CA THR A 113 5.71 -2.97 -6.45
C THR A 113 6.41 -4.11 -7.17
N VAL A 114 6.00 -4.39 -8.40
CA VAL A 114 6.51 -5.49 -9.24
C VAL A 114 7.42 -4.93 -10.33
N PRO A 115 8.72 -5.31 -10.38
CA PRO A 115 9.60 -4.98 -11.50
C PRO A 115 9.29 -5.88 -12.70
N VAL A 116 9.32 -5.33 -13.93
CA VAL A 116 9.01 -6.04 -15.17
C VAL A 116 10.28 -6.33 -15.96
N GLY A 117 10.86 -7.50 -15.74
CA GLY A 117 12.15 -7.86 -16.31
C GLY A 117 13.32 -7.18 -15.60
N ILE A 118 14.31 -6.68 -16.37
CA ILE A 118 15.47 -5.99 -15.80
C ILE A 118 15.16 -4.49 -15.69
N ILE A 119 15.31 -3.95 -14.50
CA ILE A 119 15.24 -2.51 -14.20
C ILE A 119 16.63 -1.95 -13.94
N ASP A 120 16.78 -0.64 -13.99
CA ASP A 120 18.07 -0.01 -13.66
C ASP A 120 18.40 -0.12 -12.18
N GLU A 121 19.71 -0.02 -11.85
CA GLU A 121 20.22 -0.21 -10.48
C GLU A 121 19.60 0.78 -9.48
N ARG A 122 19.33 2.03 -9.90
CA ARG A 122 18.78 3.05 -9.00
C ARG A 122 17.32 2.75 -8.66
N THR A 123 16.56 2.24 -9.63
CA THR A 123 15.19 1.78 -9.44
C THR A 123 15.15 0.51 -8.58
N ASP A 124 16.09 -0.45 -8.77
CA ASP A 124 16.19 -1.63 -7.89
C ASP A 124 16.50 -1.23 -6.43
N GLN A 125 17.41 -0.27 -6.23
CA GLN A 125 17.67 0.30 -4.90
C GLN A 125 16.44 0.97 -4.29
N LEU A 126 15.60 1.64 -5.11
CA LEU A 126 14.35 2.25 -4.64
C LEU A 126 13.37 1.19 -4.12
N LEU A 127 13.17 0.10 -4.86
CA LEU A 127 12.28 -0.98 -4.44
C LEU A 127 12.74 -1.57 -3.10
N ARG A 128 14.02 -1.93 -3.00
CA ARG A 128 14.62 -2.47 -1.75
C ARG A 128 14.51 -1.49 -0.59
N ALA A 129 14.79 -0.21 -0.82
CA ALA A 129 14.70 0.80 0.22
C ALA A 129 13.26 0.96 0.74
N THR A 130 12.26 0.89 -0.15
CA THR A 130 10.85 1.03 0.22
C THR A 130 10.36 -0.20 0.99
N GLU A 131 10.74 -1.39 0.56
CA GLU A 131 10.43 -2.66 1.25
C GLU A 131 11.10 -2.71 2.64
N ASN A 132 12.38 -2.34 2.72
CA ASN A 132 13.10 -2.22 3.99
C ASN A 132 12.46 -1.17 4.92
N ALA A 133 12.02 -0.02 4.37
CA ALA A 133 11.31 1.00 5.13
C ALA A 133 10.03 0.45 5.75
N LEU A 134 9.27 -0.35 4.99
CA LEU A 134 8.07 -1.03 5.48
C LEU A 134 8.43 -2.02 6.62
N ALA A 135 9.42 -2.88 6.41
CA ALA A 135 9.86 -3.86 7.41
C ALA A 135 10.29 -3.18 8.73
N ARG A 136 11.09 -2.11 8.64
CA ARG A 136 11.54 -1.32 9.78
C ARG A 136 10.37 -0.64 10.50
N ALA A 137 9.45 -0.04 9.75
CA ALA A 137 8.24 0.60 10.27
C ALA A 137 7.37 -0.41 11.04
N ILE A 138 7.18 -1.61 10.48
CA ILE A 138 6.46 -2.70 11.12
C ILE A 138 7.16 -3.14 12.41
N SER A 139 8.48 -3.32 12.42
CA SER A 139 9.23 -3.80 13.58
C SER A 139 9.07 -2.96 14.85
N VAL A 140 8.70 -1.68 14.71
CA VAL A 140 8.45 -0.77 15.84
C VAL A 140 6.95 -0.57 16.13
N ALA A 141 6.06 -1.21 15.36
CA ALA A 141 4.61 -1.01 15.43
C ALA A 141 3.96 -1.89 16.52
N HIS A 142 4.34 -1.74 17.78
CA HIS A 142 3.79 -2.50 18.90
C HIS A 142 3.25 -1.60 20.01
N GLU A 143 2.52 -2.18 20.98
CA GLU A 143 1.92 -1.43 22.05
C GLU A 143 2.95 -0.60 22.85
N GLY A 144 2.58 0.61 23.21
CA GLY A 144 3.43 1.55 23.94
C GLY A 144 4.24 2.49 23.04
N ARG A 145 4.54 2.11 21.80
CA ARG A 145 5.11 3.00 20.78
C ARG A 145 4.09 4.04 20.32
N ARG A 146 4.53 4.93 19.46
CA ARG A 146 3.68 5.99 18.87
C ARG A 146 3.74 5.96 17.35
N VAL A 147 2.74 6.51 16.71
CA VAL A 147 2.69 6.64 15.23
C VAL A 147 3.96 7.30 14.68
N GLY A 148 4.48 8.34 15.35
CA GLY A 148 5.72 9.00 14.94
C GLY A 148 6.97 8.12 14.99
N ASP A 149 6.96 7.00 15.70
CA ASP A 149 8.06 6.02 15.67
C ASP A 149 8.05 5.26 14.34
N ILE A 150 6.86 4.83 13.86
CA ILE A 150 6.65 4.23 12.55
C ILE A 150 7.10 5.19 11.44
N CYS A 151 6.58 6.42 11.47
CA CYS A 151 6.87 7.47 10.47
C CYS A 151 8.37 7.77 10.36
N ALA A 152 9.07 7.83 11.50
CA ALA A 152 10.50 8.11 11.51
C ALA A 152 11.34 6.97 10.93
N GLU A 153 10.94 5.70 11.09
CA GLU A 153 11.64 4.58 10.47
C GLU A 153 11.54 4.62 8.95
N ILE A 154 10.37 5.00 8.40
CA ILE A 154 10.17 5.17 6.95
C ILE A 154 11.08 6.28 6.42
N GLU A 155 11.02 7.48 7.02
CA GLU A 155 11.79 8.64 6.57
C GLU A 155 13.31 8.41 6.68
N ASP A 156 13.76 7.79 7.77
CA ASP A 156 15.18 7.52 7.99
C ASP A 156 15.72 6.49 6.99
N GLU A 157 14.94 5.47 6.64
CA GLU A 157 15.37 4.49 5.64
C GLU A 157 15.46 5.12 4.25
N ALA A 158 14.45 5.87 3.81
CA ALA A 158 14.50 6.60 2.54
C ALA A 158 15.74 7.52 2.46
N ARG A 159 16.01 8.26 3.54
CA ARG A 159 17.15 9.19 3.63
C ARG A 159 18.51 8.47 3.50
N ARG A 160 18.66 7.23 3.98
CA ARG A 160 19.90 6.44 3.85
C ARG A 160 20.31 6.21 2.40
N TYR A 161 19.31 6.08 1.52
CA TYR A 161 19.52 5.90 0.08
C TYR A 161 19.53 7.22 -0.70
N GLY A 162 19.31 8.35 -0.01
CA GLY A 162 19.19 9.67 -0.65
C GLY A 162 17.89 9.81 -1.45
N PHE A 163 16.84 9.12 -1.03
CA PHE A 163 15.49 9.17 -1.58
C PHE A 163 14.59 10.10 -0.76
N SER A 164 13.45 10.48 -1.33
CA SER A 164 12.45 11.33 -0.70
C SER A 164 11.17 10.55 -0.40
N VAL A 165 10.56 10.80 0.76
CA VAL A 165 9.25 10.25 1.08
C VAL A 165 8.14 11.16 0.55
N VAL A 166 7.03 10.57 0.11
CA VAL A 166 5.82 11.30 -0.27
C VAL A 166 5.16 11.88 0.98
N ARG A 167 4.67 13.12 0.89
CA ARG A 167 4.13 13.85 2.05
C ARG A 167 2.62 14.03 2.01
N GLU A 168 2.01 14.03 0.83
CA GLU A 168 0.59 14.31 0.61
C GLU A 168 -0.31 13.08 0.84
N PHE A 169 0.27 11.88 0.78
CA PHE A 169 -0.41 10.61 0.99
C PHE A 169 0.18 9.91 2.20
N VAL A 170 -0.66 9.21 2.93
CA VAL A 170 -0.32 8.68 4.26
C VAL A 170 -1.00 7.35 4.50
N GLY A 171 -0.35 6.48 5.24
CA GLY A 171 -0.97 5.30 5.80
C GLY A 171 -2.05 5.64 6.82
N HIS A 172 -2.84 4.66 7.20
CA HIS A 172 -4.04 4.90 8.00
C HIS A 172 -4.44 3.70 8.87
N GLY A 173 -5.35 3.93 9.80
CA GLY A 173 -6.09 2.83 10.40
C GLY A 173 -7.02 2.18 9.37
N VAL A 174 -7.25 0.88 9.45
CA VAL A 174 -8.15 0.13 8.56
C VAL A 174 -9.04 -0.81 9.37
N GLY A 175 -10.26 -1.08 8.88
CA GLY A 175 -11.17 -1.95 9.62
C GLY A 175 -12.53 -2.09 8.96
N ARG A 176 -13.55 -1.50 9.56
CA ARG A 176 -14.89 -1.39 8.96
C ARG A 176 -14.95 -0.40 7.82
N LYS A 177 -14.02 0.54 7.82
CA LYS A 177 -13.83 1.53 6.75
C LYS A 177 -12.44 1.36 6.18
N MET A 178 -12.30 1.71 4.90
CA MET A 178 -11.03 1.79 4.22
C MET A 178 -10.06 2.69 4.98
N HIS A 179 -10.46 3.91 5.27
CA HIS A 179 -9.67 4.87 6.02
C HIS A 179 -10.28 5.11 7.40
N GLU A 180 -9.58 4.66 8.43
CA GLU A 180 -9.84 4.93 9.84
C GLU A 180 -8.69 5.75 10.44
N GLU A 181 -8.90 6.35 11.62
CA GLU A 181 -7.80 6.90 12.41
C GLU A 181 -6.87 5.79 12.96
N PRO A 182 -5.57 6.03 13.15
CA PRO A 182 -4.86 7.30 12.91
C PRO A 182 -4.34 7.42 11.48
N GLN A 183 -3.97 8.65 11.07
CA GLN A 183 -3.09 8.86 9.92
C GLN A 183 -1.65 8.46 10.27
N ILE A 184 -0.94 7.89 9.30
CA ILE A 184 0.44 7.40 9.44
C ILE A 184 1.30 8.00 8.31
N PRO A 185 1.77 9.24 8.44
CA PRO A 185 2.63 9.86 7.43
C PRO A 185 3.93 9.09 7.19
N ASN A 186 4.48 9.22 5.99
CA ASN A 186 5.79 8.65 5.62
C ASN A 186 6.97 9.39 6.28
N TYR A 187 6.72 10.42 7.06
CA TYR A 187 7.70 11.25 7.76
C TYR A 187 7.21 11.61 9.15
N GLY A 188 8.15 11.82 10.08
CA GLY A 188 7.73 12.20 11.44
C GLY A 188 8.85 12.19 12.46
N LYS A 189 8.47 12.57 13.68
CA LYS A 189 9.39 12.62 14.82
C LYS A 189 9.12 11.45 15.78
N ARG A 190 10.17 10.71 16.14
CA ARG A 190 10.07 9.66 17.16
C ARG A 190 9.44 10.17 18.46
N GLY A 191 8.59 9.36 19.05
CA GLY A 191 7.86 9.68 20.28
C GLY A 191 6.70 10.66 20.11
N SER A 192 6.34 11.06 18.88
CA SER A 192 5.20 11.94 18.58
C SER A 192 3.95 11.18 18.13
N GLY A 193 2.84 11.88 18.04
CA GLY A 193 1.57 11.35 17.57
C GLY A 193 0.84 10.42 18.55
N PRO A 194 -0.25 9.78 18.10
CA PRO A 194 -1.05 8.87 18.90
C PRO A 194 -0.24 7.69 19.44
N LYS A 195 -0.59 7.24 20.65
CA LYS A 195 -0.01 6.03 21.24
C LYS A 195 -0.62 4.79 20.63
N LEU A 196 0.21 3.83 20.22
CA LEU A 196 -0.23 2.54 19.71
C LEU A 196 -0.77 1.69 20.88
N LYS A 197 -1.86 0.98 20.62
CA LYS A 197 -2.53 0.08 21.57
C LYS A 197 -2.85 -1.24 20.90
N ALA A 198 -2.70 -2.33 21.63
CA ALA A 198 -3.10 -3.65 21.16
C ALA A 198 -4.56 -3.65 20.66
N GLY A 199 -4.82 -4.29 19.52
CA GLY A 199 -6.11 -4.30 18.84
C GLY A 199 -6.31 -3.20 17.80
N MET A 200 -5.37 -2.26 17.61
CA MET A 200 -5.35 -1.39 16.42
C MET A 200 -4.93 -2.19 15.19
N THR A 201 -5.55 -1.92 14.04
CA THR A 201 -5.12 -2.42 12.72
C THR A 201 -4.78 -1.24 11.84
N LEU A 202 -3.59 -1.28 11.25
CA LEU A 202 -2.97 -0.15 10.56
C LEU A 202 -2.49 -0.58 9.18
N ALA A 203 -2.83 0.18 8.15
CA ALA A 203 -2.20 0.16 6.84
C ALA A 203 -0.90 0.98 6.94
N ILE A 204 0.25 0.31 6.90
CA ILE A 204 1.58 0.93 6.88
C ILE A 204 2.08 0.82 5.45
N GLU A 205 2.23 1.96 4.79
CA GLU A 205 2.37 2.06 3.34
C GLU A 205 3.41 3.11 2.91
N PRO A 206 4.71 2.82 3.07
CA PRO A 206 5.74 3.74 2.59
C PRO A 206 5.62 3.98 1.09
N MET A 207 5.55 5.24 0.71
CA MET A 207 5.65 5.75 -0.66
C MET A 207 6.94 6.56 -0.78
N ILE A 208 7.90 6.07 -1.58
CA ILE A 208 9.24 6.64 -1.69
C ILE A 208 9.54 6.96 -3.15
N ASN A 209 10.09 8.15 -3.40
CA ASN A 209 10.47 8.65 -4.71
C ASN A 209 11.99 8.70 -4.84
N ILE A 210 12.54 8.41 -6.02
CA ILE A 210 13.98 8.56 -6.30
C ILE A 210 14.43 10.01 -6.13
N GLY A 211 13.59 10.96 -6.56
CA GLY A 211 13.92 12.38 -6.61
C GLY A 211 13.17 13.22 -5.57
N THR A 212 12.34 14.17 -6.05
CA THR A 212 11.60 15.08 -5.17
C THR A 212 10.49 14.39 -4.38
N SER A 213 10.17 14.96 -3.20
CA SER A 213 8.98 14.57 -2.45
C SER A 213 7.67 15.06 -3.09
N ASP A 214 7.77 16.07 -3.98
CA ASP A 214 6.61 16.75 -4.54
C ASP A 214 5.89 15.87 -5.56
N VAL A 215 4.56 15.96 -5.57
CA VAL A 215 3.71 15.19 -6.45
C VAL A 215 2.74 16.08 -7.22
N ARG A 216 2.19 15.57 -8.30
CA ARG A 216 1.17 16.22 -9.12
C ARG A 216 0.03 15.26 -9.42
N LEU A 217 -1.19 15.78 -9.39
CA LEU A 217 -2.39 15.05 -9.77
C LEU A 217 -2.58 15.16 -11.29
N LEU A 218 -2.91 14.06 -11.97
CA LEU A 218 -3.24 14.06 -13.39
C LEU A 218 -4.69 14.53 -13.64
N ASP A 219 -5.01 14.81 -14.92
CA ASP A 219 -6.31 15.31 -15.35
C ASP A 219 -7.45 14.30 -15.16
N ASP A 220 -7.14 13.00 -14.96
CA ASP A 220 -8.12 11.98 -14.61
C ASP A 220 -8.68 12.19 -13.18
N GLY A 221 -8.05 13.07 -12.42
CA GLY A 221 -8.44 13.45 -11.07
C GLY A 221 -8.09 12.43 -9.99
N TRP A 222 -7.33 11.35 -10.33
CA TRP A 222 -6.97 10.28 -9.40
C TRP A 222 -5.48 9.95 -9.41
N THR A 223 -4.90 9.73 -10.59
CA THR A 223 -3.51 9.31 -10.71
C THR A 223 -2.57 10.39 -10.21
N VAL A 224 -1.73 10.03 -9.25
CA VAL A 224 -0.72 10.91 -8.65
C VAL A 224 0.65 10.52 -9.18
N CYS A 225 1.39 11.47 -9.73
CA CYS A 225 2.74 11.27 -10.24
C CYS A 225 3.75 12.09 -9.45
N THR A 226 5.03 11.67 -9.48
CA THR A 226 6.14 12.50 -9.02
C THR A 226 6.25 13.77 -9.86
N ALA A 227 6.62 14.90 -9.26
CA ALA A 227 6.70 16.16 -10.00
C ALA A 227 7.88 16.20 -10.98
N ASP A 228 8.93 15.42 -10.72
CA ASP A 228 10.13 15.32 -11.56
C ASP A 228 10.12 14.17 -12.57
N SER A 229 9.02 13.38 -12.60
CA SER A 229 8.86 12.21 -13.47
C SER A 229 9.88 11.09 -13.24
N LEU A 230 10.55 11.06 -12.07
CA LEU A 230 11.40 9.96 -11.66
C LEU A 230 10.57 8.85 -10.97
N PRO A 231 11.03 7.58 -11.00
CA PRO A 231 10.30 6.47 -10.41
C PRO A 231 9.93 6.64 -8.93
N SER A 232 8.78 6.08 -8.58
CA SER A 232 8.29 5.91 -7.21
C SER A 232 8.03 4.42 -6.92
N ALA A 233 8.14 4.01 -5.67
CA ALA A 233 7.75 2.70 -5.16
C ALA A 233 6.76 2.83 -4.01
N HIS A 234 5.87 1.83 -3.91
CA HIS A 234 4.86 1.70 -2.88
C HIS A 234 4.77 0.24 -2.45
N PHE A 235 4.93 -0.02 -1.18
CA PHE A 235 4.68 -1.32 -0.54
C PHE A 235 3.82 -1.09 0.69
N GLU A 236 2.97 -2.06 1.01
CA GLU A 236 2.04 -1.92 2.11
C GLU A 236 1.72 -3.25 2.76
N HIS A 237 1.52 -3.19 4.08
CA HIS A 237 0.88 -4.24 4.84
C HIS A 237 -0.14 -3.68 5.83
N THR A 238 -1.27 -4.40 5.96
CA THR A 238 -2.14 -4.25 7.13
C THR A 238 -1.55 -5.00 8.32
N VAL A 239 -1.30 -4.28 9.41
CA VAL A 239 -0.62 -4.76 10.61
C VAL A 239 -1.53 -4.64 11.82
N LEU A 240 -1.63 -5.71 12.61
CA LEU A 240 -2.27 -5.71 13.92
C LEU A 240 -1.23 -5.32 14.99
N ILE A 241 -1.54 -4.27 15.74
CA ILE A 241 -0.77 -3.91 16.93
C ILE A 241 -1.08 -4.92 18.04
N THR A 242 -0.04 -5.55 18.55
CA THR A 242 -0.11 -6.47 19.70
C THR A 242 0.64 -5.91 20.90
N LYS A 243 0.65 -6.63 22.03
CA LYS A 243 1.44 -6.27 23.21
C LYS A 243 2.93 -6.48 22.98
N ASP A 244 3.25 -7.49 22.18
CA ASP A 244 4.60 -7.92 21.85
C ASP A 244 4.90 -7.54 20.38
N ASP A 245 5.36 -8.49 19.58
CA ASP A 245 5.66 -8.26 18.15
C ASP A 245 4.39 -8.00 17.35
N PRO A 246 4.40 -7.06 16.38
CA PRO A 246 3.27 -6.80 15.50
C PRO A 246 2.95 -8.03 14.63
N GLU A 247 1.67 -8.22 14.31
CA GLU A 247 1.23 -9.28 13.41
C GLU A 247 0.90 -8.70 12.03
N ILE A 248 1.57 -9.16 10.98
CA ILE A 248 1.25 -8.81 9.59
C ILE A 248 0.04 -9.63 9.16
N LEU A 249 -1.12 -8.98 8.98
CA LEU A 249 -2.36 -9.65 8.61
C LEU A 249 -2.42 -10.00 7.11
N THR A 250 -1.72 -9.25 6.28
CA THR A 250 -1.61 -9.43 4.82
C THR A 250 -0.36 -10.22 4.43
N TRP A 251 0.14 -11.07 5.33
CA TRP A 251 1.29 -11.91 5.03
C TRP A 251 0.95 -12.97 3.97
N SER A 252 1.81 -13.14 2.99
CA SER A 252 1.78 -14.24 2.03
C SER A 252 3.14 -14.91 1.90
N ALA A 253 3.18 -16.08 1.28
CA ALA A 253 4.45 -16.78 1.02
C ALA A 253 5.39 -16.01 0.07
N LYS A 254 4.85 -15.08 -0.73
CA LYS A 254 5.63 -14.24 -1.66
C LYS A 254 6.12 -12.94 -1.01
N THR A 255 5.43 -12.46 0.00
CA THR A 255 5.77 -11.23 0.74
C THR A 255 6.68 -11.52 1.94
N GLN A 256 7.46 -12.61 1.92
CA GLN A 256 8.51 -12.79 2.90
C GLN A 256 9.49 -11.62 2.77
N LEU A 257 9.45 -10.72 3.76
CA LEU A 257 10.47 -9.70 3.96
C LEU A 257 11.80 -10.45 4.11
N SER A 258 12.65 -10.36 3.10
CA SER A 258 13.96 -11.02 3.01
C SER A 258 14.99 -10.32 3.91
#